data_9ef7b38b64b300f7fb811d0654b0c784
#
_entry.id   9ef7b38b64b300f7fb811d0654b0c784
#
_cell.length_a   1.000
_cell.length_b   1.000
_cell.length_c   1.000
_cell.angle_alpha   90.00
_cell.angle_beta   90.00
_cell.angle_gamma   90.00
#
_symmetry.space_group_name_H-M   'P 1'
#
loop_
_entity.id
_entity.type
_entity.pdbx_description
1 polymer ?
#
loop_
_entity_poly.entity_id
_entity_poly.type
_entity_poly.pdbx_seq_one_letter_code
_entity_poly.pdbx_strand_id
1 'polypeptide(L)'
;LSDHVVFNSFGQLERFRPLLEETRAAHPGLQLGMRVNPEHSEGTVPLYDPCAPCSRLGVPRSQFRADQLELLSGLHFHTLGEQDFPPLARTVQAFEQRFGEFIPRMKWINFGGGHHITRPGYQVEELIRLLVDFRERHGVQVYLEPGEAVAYKCGVLVSEVLDLTWNNMPQAILDTSATCHMPDVIEMPYRALITGSGEPGEFPHSYRLGGQTCLAGDVIGDYAFPEPLSLGQRLVFEDMAYYTMVKTSTFNGINLPSIAIWNSRTDELRVVRRFGYEDFRSRLS
;
A
#
# COMPACT_ATOMS: atom_id res chain seq x y z
N LEU A 1 24.18 -0.40 -0.42
CA LEU A 1 23.21 -0.94 0.52
C LEU A 1 22.02 -1.64 -0.16
N SER A 2 21.96 -1.61 -1.50
CA SER A 2 20.93 -2.29 -2.29
C SER A 2 21.58 -3.15 -3.34
N ASP A 3 21.08 -4.37 -3.53
CA ASP A 3 21.57 -5.28 -4.58
C ASP A 3 20.92 -4.95 -5.94
N HIS A 4 19.71 -4.37 -5.91
CA HIS A 4 18.95 -3.98 -7.09
C HIS A 4 18.49 -2.52 -6.99
N VAL A 5 18.61 -1.81 -8.13
CA VAL A 5 18.05 -0.46 -8.31
C VAL A 5 17.20 -0.44 -9.57
N VAL A 6 15.93 -0.05 -9.44
CA VAL A 6 14.96 0.00 -10.54
C VAL A 6 14.66 1.44 -10.92
N PHE A 7 14.88 1.79 -12.18
CA PHE A 7 14.57 3.11 -12.74
C PHE A 7 13.17 3.12 -13.35
N ASN A 8 12.48 4.24 -13.20
CA ASN A 8 11.15 4.41 -13.76
C ASN A 8 11.18 4.91 -15.25
N SER A 9 12.33 5.37 -15.73
CA SER A 9 12.48 5.84 -17.09
C SER A 9 13.95 5.78 -17.55
N PHE A 10 14.16 5.75 -18.86
CA PHE A 10 15.52 5.84 -19.43
C PHE A 10 16.17 7.21 -19.16
N GLY A 11 15.39 8.28 -19.05
CA GLY A 11 15.91 9.59 -18.65
C GLY A 11 16.50 9.58 -17.24
N GLN A 12 15.88 8.85 -16.28
CA GLN A 12 16.47 8.65 -14.96
C GLN A 12 17.77 7.83 -15.07
N LEU A 13 17.77 6.73 -15.81
CA LEU A 13 18.95 5.90 -15.99
C LEU A 13 20.13 6.72 -16.56
N GLU A 14 19.88 7.53 -17.57
CA GLU A 14 20.90 8.42 -18.16
C GLU A 14 21.41 9.47 -17.19
N ARG A 15 20.51 10.12 -16.46
CA ARG A 15 20.87 11.15 -15.46
C ARG A 15 21.80 10.61 -14.38
N PHE A 16 21.60 9.38 -13.96
CA PHE A 16 22.41 8.75 -12.92
C PHE A 16 23.60 7.93 -13.46
N ARG A 17 23.79 7.85 -14.76
CA ARG A 17 24.86 7.05 -15.39
C ARG A 17 26.25 7.32 -14.79
N PRO A 18 26.73 8.57 -14.60
CA PRO A 18 28.06 8.79 -14.02
C PRO A 18 28.20 8.19 -12.61
N LEU A 19 27.17 8.37 -11.75
CA LEU A 19 27.15 7.78 -10.42
C LEU A 19 27.09 6.26 -10.44
N LEU A 20 26.40 5.67 -11.41
CA LEU A 20 26.27 4.23 -11.55
C LEU A 20 27.61 3.58 -11.96
N GLU A 21 28.39 4.22 -12.79
CA GLU A 21 29.72 3.76 -13.20
C GLU A 21 30.66 3.71 -11.98
N GLU A 22 30.69 4.77 -11.19
CA GLU A 22 31.46 4.82 -9.94
C GLU A 22 30.95 3.79 -8.91
N THR A 23 29.63 3.70 -8.73
CA THR A 23 29.03 2.78 -7.76
C THR A 23 29.29 1.32 -8.14
N ARG A 24 29.21 0.96 -9.41
CA ARG A 24 29.48 -0.41 -9.88
C ARG A 24 30.97 -0.80 -9.71
N ALA A 25 31.88 0.15 -9.83
CA ALA A 25 33.28 -0.10 -9.53
C ALA A 25 33.50 -0.48 -8.06
N ALA A 26 32.77 0.17 -7.14
CA ALA A 26 32.81 -0.11 -5.71
C ALA A 26 31.93 -1.32 -5.31
N HIS A 27 30.85 -1.57 -6.02
CA HIS A 27 29.86 -2.62 -5.74
C HIS A 27 29.53 -3.43 -7.02
N PRO A 28 30.39 -4.35 -7.45
CA PRO A 28 30.22 -5.10 -8.71
C PRO A 28 28.93 -5.95 -8.76
N GLY A 29 28.35 -6.26 -7.59
CA GLY A 29 27.09 -7.02 -7.48
C GLY A 29 25.83 -6.20 -7.75
N LEU A 30 25.91 -4.86 -7.86
CA LEU A 30 24.76 -4.00 -8.10
C LEU A 30 24.12 -4.30 -9.46
N GLN A 31 22.84 -4.61 -9.45
CA GLN A 31 22.05 -4.91 -10.64
C GLN A 31 21.02 -3.78 -10.88
N LEU A 32 20.90 -3.39 -12.14
CA LEU A 32 19.99 -2.33 -12.55
C LEU A 32 18.78 -2.92 -13.26
N GLY A 33 17.60 -2.37 -12.98
CA GLY A 33 16.35 -2.71 -13.62
C GLY A 33 15.63 -1.51 -14.21
N MET A 34 14.69 -1.81 -15.10
CA MET A 34 13.75 -0.82 -15.62
C MET A 34 12.34 -1.22 -15.25
N ARG A 35 11.59 -0.30 -14.63
CA ARG A 35 10.15 -0.46 -14.50
C ARG A 35 9.49 -0.24 -15.84
N VAL A 36 8.76 -1.25 -16.29
CA VAL A 36 7.98 -1.20 -17.52
C VAL A 36 6.48 -1.16 -17.21
N ASN A 37 5.72 -0.60 -18.13
CA ASN A 37 4.27 -0.60 -18.07
C ASN A 37 3.73 -1.64 -19.06
N PRO A 38 3.15 -2.75 -18.59
CA PRO A 38 2.54 -3.75 -19.47
C PRO A 38 1.30 -3.23 -20.21
N GLU A 39 0.84 -2.01 -19.89
CA GLU A 39 -0.38 -1.40 -20.45
C GLU A 39 -1.60 -2.33 -20.28
N HIS A 40 -1.62 -3.02 -19.15
CA HIS A 40 -2.69 -3.90 -18.69
C HIS A 40 -2.89 -3.72 -17.19
N SER A 41 -4.09 -3.45 -16.78
CA SER A 41 -4.49 -3.40 -15.37
C SER A 41 -5.97 -3.76 -15.24
N GLU A 42 -6.30 -4.30 -14.10
CA GLU A 42 -7.67 -4.65 -13.71
C GLU A 42 -8.06 -3.93 -12.41
N GLY A 43 -7.36 -2.85 -12.10
CA GLY A 43 -7.67 -1.98 -10.97
C GLY A 43 -9.05 -1.33 -11.13
N THR A 44 -9.88 -1.42 -10.10
CA THR A 44 -11.25 -0.85 -10.12
C THR A 44 -11.27 0.64 -9.83
N VAL A 45 -10.21 1.17 -9.22
CA VAL A 45 -10.09 2.59 -8.84
C VAL A 45 -9.02 3.27 -9.70
N PRO A 46 -9.39 4.17 -10.62
CA PRO A 46 -8.43 4.80 -11.55
C PRO A 46 -7.28 5.53 -10.87
N LEU A 47 -7.50 6.12 -9.69
CA LEU A 47 -6.46 6.82 -8.91
C LEU A 47 -5.31 5.89 -8.51
N TYR A 48 -5.59 4.59 -8.33
CA TYR A 48 -4.64 3.57 -7.90
C TYR A 48 -4.22 2.62 -9.02
N ASP A 49 -4.66 2.88 -10.26
CA ASP A 49 -4.26 2.08 -11.42
C ASP A 49 -2.90 2.52 -11.98
N PRO A 50 -1.82 1.74 -11.80
CA PRO A 50 -0.50 2.10 -12.31
C PRO A 50 -0.39 2.09 -13.81
N CYS A 51 -1.33 1.44 -14.51
CA CYS A 51 -1.36 1.32 -15.97
C CYS A 51 -2.47 2.16 -16.62
N ALA A 52 -3.14 3.02 -15.86
CA ALA A 52 -4.11 3.95 -16.43
C ALA A 52 -3.50 4.83 -17.54
N PRO A 53 -4.30 5.30 -18.49
CA PRO A 53 -3.83 6.26 -19.48
C PRO A 53 -3.14 7.46 -18.82
N CYS A 54 -2.01 7.89 -19.37
CA CYS A 54 -1.18 8.96 -18.83
C CYS A 54 -0.51 8.65 -17.46
N SER A 55 -0.50 7.41 -17.02
CA SER A 55 0.27 7.04 -15.83
C SER A 55 1.74 7.39 -15.96
N ARG A 56 2.31 7.96 -14.90
CA ARG A 56 3.75 8.26 -14.81
C ARG A 56 4.62 7.05 -14.46
N LEU A 57 4.03 5.88 -14.25
CA LEU A 57 4.68 4.70 -13.66
C LEU A 57 5.07 3.69 -14.74
N GLY A 58 6.38 3.53 -14.89
CA GLY A 58 6.97 2.56 -15.84
C GLY A 58 6.99 3.02 -17.29
N VAL A 59 7.86 2.41 -18.07
CA VAL A 59 8.07 2.70 -19.49
C VAL A 59 7.11 1.85 -20.33
N PRO A 60 6.19 2.46 -21.11
CA PRO A 60 5.37 1.70 -22.06
C PRO A 60 6.21 1.12 -23.19
N ARG A 61 5.70 0.09 -23.87
CA ARG A 61 6.45 -0.58 -24.95
C ARG A 61 6.91 0.37 -26.05
N SER A 62 6.11 1.36 -26.40
CA SER A 62 6.43 2.35 -27.46
C SER A 62 7.60 3.26 -27.12
N GLN A 63 7.94 3.41 -25.82
CA GLN A 63 9.03 4.24 -25.34
C GLN A 63 10.22 3.43 -24.83
N PHE A 64 10.17 2.10 -24.97
CA PHE A 64 11.22 1.23 -24.48
C PHE A 64 12.44 1.26 -25.42
N ARG A 65 13.63 1.51 -24.85
CA ARG A 65 14.87 1.70 -25.57
C ARG A 65 15.72 0.42 -25.52
N ALA A 66 15.56 -0.42 -26.55
CA ALA A 66 16.28 -1.68 -26.68
C ALA A 66 17.82 -1.50 -26.85
N ASP A 67 18.25 -0.34 -27.32
CA ASP A 67 19.66 0.05 -27.44
C ASP A 67 20.37 0.22 -26.08
N GLN A 68 19.61 0.33 -24.98
CA GLN A 68 20.17 0.48 -23.63
C GLN A 68 20.06 -0.79 -22.76
N LEU A 69 19.65 -1.90 -23.33
CA LEU A 69 19.49 -3.17 -22.58
C LEU A 69 20.77 -3.67 -21.91
N GLU A 70 21.93 -3.34 -22.43
CA GLU A 70 23.23 -3.77 -21.87
C GLU A 70 23.49 -3.26 -20.47
N LEU A 71 22.82 -2.16 -20.09
CA LEU A 71 22.90 -1.60 -18.76
C LEU A 71 21.99 -2.30 -17.75
N LEU A 72 20.98 -3.03 -18.24
CA LEU A 72 19.94 -3.62 -17.42
C LEU A 72 20.24 -5.09 -17.12
N SER A 73 19.94 -5.48 -15.89
CA SER A 73 19.95 -6.86 -15.43
C SER A 73 18.54 -7.41 -15.23
N GLY A 74 17.54 -6.57 -15.19
CA GLY A 74 16.16 -7.01 -14.99
C GLY A 74 15.10 -6.02 -15.43
N LEU A 75 13.87 -6.52 -15.50
CA LEU A 75 12.67 -5.74 -15.71
C LEU A 75 11.74 -5.88 -14.50
N HIS A 76 11.00 -4.83 -14.23
CA HIS A 76 10.04 -4.76 -13.13
C HIS A 76 8.69 -4.23 -13.65
N PHE A 77 7.60 -4.79 -13.19
CA PHE A 77 6.29 -4.17 -13.32
C PHE A 77 5.54 -4.24 -11.98
N HIS A 78 4.65 -3.30 -11.75
CA HIS A 78 3.77 -3.27 -10.57
C HIS A 78 2.44 -2.71 -11.03
N THR A 79 1.41 -3.56 -11.09
CA THR A 79 0.12 -3.25 -11.73
C THR A 79 -1.06 -3.54 -10.83
N LEU A 80 -0.87 -4.32 -9.78
CA LEU A 80 -1.93 -4.77 -8.89
C LEU A 80 -2.10 -3.84 -7.68
N GLY A 81 -3.31 -3.82 -7.15
CA GLY A 81 -3.67 -3.20 -5.88
C GLY A 81 -4.74 -4.06 -5.19
N GLU A 82 -4.37 -4.73 -4.10
CA GLU A 82 -5.25 -5.58 -3.29
C GLU A 82 -5.98 -6.69 -4.05
N GLN A 83 -5.33 -7.29 -5.05
CA GLN A 83 -5.92 -8.26 -5.94
C GLN A 83 -5.46 -9.70 -5.66
N ASP A 84 -6.25 -10.65 -6.17
CA ASP A 84 -5.96 -12.08 -6.10
C ASP A 84 -5.05 -12.54 -7.27
N PHE A 85 -4.79 -13.83 -7.36
CA PHE A 85 -3.93 -14.45 -8.36
C PHE A 85 -4.36 -14.23 -9.82
N PRO A 86 -5.65 -14.34 -10.24
CA PRO A 86 -6.01 -14.30 -11.65
C PRO A 86 -5.62 -12.98 -12.37
N PRO A 87 -5.76 -11.78 -11.78
CA PRO A 87 -5.23 -10.55 -12.35
C PRO A 87 -3.71 -10.57 -12.56
N LEU A 88 -2.94 -11.16 -11.62
CA LEU A 88 -1.50 -11.32 -11.80
C LEU A 88 -1.18 -12.19 -13.02
N ALA A 89 -1.84 -13.33 -13.17
CA ALA A 89 -1.61 -14.24 -14.29
C ALA A 89 -1.85 -13.54 -15.64
N ARG A 90 -2.94 -12.76 -15.76
CA ARG A 90 -3.23 -12.00 -17.00
C ARG A 90 -2.22 -10.86 -17.22
N THR A 91 -1.77 -10.22 -16.15
CA THR A 91 -0.71 -9.19 -16.25
C THR A 91 0.61 -9.79 -16.72
N VAL A 92 0.99 -10.97 -16.23
CA VAL A 92 2.20 -11.68 -16.71
C VAL A 92 2.08 -12.00 -18.19
N GLN A 93 0.94 -12.45 -18.67
CA GLN A 93 0.70 -12.68 -20.10
C GLN A 93 0.84 -11.39 -20.92
N ALA A 94 0.27 -10.28 -20.46
CA ALA A 94 0.40 -8.99 -21.12
C ALA A 94 1.87 -8.50 -21.14
N PHE A 95 2.58 -8.70 -20.04
CA PHE A 95 4.02 -8.40 -19.95
C PHE A 95 4.83 -9.25 -20.95
N GLU A 96 4.60 -10.56 -21.03
CA GLU A 96 5.29 -11.43 -22.00
C GLU A 96 4.98 -11.04 -23.44
N GLN A 97 3.73 -10.66 -23.75
CA GLN A 97 3.37 -10.20 -25.09
C GLN A 97 4.10 -8.93 -25.52
N ARG A 98 4.35 -8.01 -24.59
CA ARG A 98 4.93 -6.69 -24.89
C ARG A 98 6.45 -6.64 -24.73
N PHE A 99 6.98 -7.36 -23.74
CA PHE A 99 8.39 -7.30 -23.34
C PHE A 99 9.10 -8.65 -23.39
N GLY A 100 8.41 -9.72 -23.80
CA GLY A 100 8.96 -11.09 -23.83
C GLY A 100 10.24 -11.23 -24.64
N GLU A 101 10.39 -10.50 -25.73
CA GLU A 101 11.60 -10.49 -26.57
C GLU A 101 12.87 -10.05 -25.81
N PHE A 102 12.71 -9.30 -24.70
CA PHE A 102 13.82 -8.79 -23.90
C PHE A 102 14.18 -9.70 -22.72
N ILE A 103 13.29 -10.60 -22.30
CA ILE A 103 13.48 -11.48 -21.14
C ILE A 103 14.77 -12.33 -21.28
N PRO A 104 15.12 -12.90 -22.44
CA PRO A 104 16.35 -13.70 -22.58
C PRO A 104 17.66 -12.95 -22.27
N ARG A 105 17.61 -11.61 -22.23
CA ARG A 105 18.75 -10.76 -21.88
C ARG A 105 18.77 -10.33 -20.41
N MET A 106 17.74 -10.72 -19.64
CA MET A 106 17.59 -10.37 -18.23
C MET A 106 18.08 -11.50 -17.33
N LYS A 107 18.54 -11.15 -16.14
CA LYS A 107 18.86 -12.09 -15.07
C LYS A 107 17.65 -12.32 -14.16
N TRP A 108 16.78 -11.32 -14.06
CA TRP A 108 15.62 -11.38 -13.22
C TRP A 108 14.44 -10.56 -13.76
N ILE A 109 13.24 -10.97 -13.36
CA ILE A 109 12.00 -10.21 -13.56
C ILE A 109 11.32 -10.04 -12.20
N ASN A 110 10.88 -8.83 -11.90
CA ASN A 110 10.15 -8.51 -10.69
C ASN A 110 8.69 -8.20 -11.05
N PHE A 111 7.76 -9.00 -10.51
CA PHE A 111 6.33 -8.86 -10.77
C PHE A 111 5.64 -7.82 -9.88
N GLY A 112 6.41 -7.11 -9.02
CA GLY A 112 5.87 -6.11 -8.11
C GLY A 112 5.06 -6.69 -6.98
N GLY A 113 4.24 -5.85 -6.39
CA GLY A 113 3.36 -6.19 -5.28
C GLY A 113 1.88 -6.01 -5.62
N GLY A 114 1.07 -5.70 -4.61
CA GLY A 114 -0.36 -5.46 -4.74
C GLY A 114 -1.21 -6.72 -4.82
N HIS A 115 -0.62 -7.90 -4.58
CA HIS A 115 -1.34 -9.16 -4.48
C HIS A 115 -1.29 -9.70 -3.03
N HIS A 116 -2.45 -10.04 -2.51
CA HIS A 116 -2.64 -10.42 -1.10
C HIS A 116 -2.39 -11.92 -0.87
N ILE A 117 -1.17 -12.36 -1.07
CA ILE A 117 -0.78 -13.79 -1.02
C ILE A 117 -1.02 -14.46 0.35
N THR A 118 -1.20 -13.70 1.41
CA THR A 118 -1.50 -14.18 2.76
C THR A 118 -2.98 -14.10 3.14
N ARG A 119 -3.83 -13.56 2.24
CA ARG A 119 -5.26 -13.46 2.47
C ARG A 119 -5.92 -14.84 2.37
N PRO A 120 -6.87 -15.17 3.27
CA PRO A 120 -7.67 -16.40 3.14
C PRO A 120 -8.34 -16.48 1.76
N GLY A 121 -8.21 -17.64 1.12
CA GLY A 121 -8.79 -17.88 -0.23
C GLY A 121 -7.92 -17.45 -1.41
N TYR A 122 -6.76 -16.85 -1.18
CA TYR A 122 -5.81 -16.59 -2.27
C TYR A 122 -5.30 -17.92 -2.87
N GLN A 123 -5.19 -17.95 -4.21
CA GLN A 123 -4.78 -19.15 -4.95
C GLN A 123 -3.25 -19.33 -4.93
N VAL A 124 -2.69 -19.71 -3.79
CA VAL A 124 -1.23 -19.81 -3.57
C VAL A 124 -0.61 -20.87 -4.48
N GLU A 125 -1.27 -22.02 -4.68
CA GLU A 125 -0.73 -23.11 -5.51
C GLU A 125 -0.65 -22.70 -7.00
N GLU A 126 -1.59 -21.92 -7.48
CA GLU A 126 -1.58 -21.34 -8.82
C GLU A 126 -0.46 -20.32 -8.98
N LEU A 127 -0.23 -19.48 -7.96
CA LEU A 127 0.90 -18.56 -7.93
C LEU A 127 2.23 -19.33 -8.02
N ILE A 128 2.42 -20.33 -7.19
CA ILE A 128 3.65 -21.15 -7.19
C ILE A 128 3.89 -21.76 -8.57
N ARG A 129 2.85 -22.34 -9.19
CA ARG A 129 2.95 -22.91 -10.53
C ARG A 129 3.33 -21.88 -11.58
N LEU A 130 2.72 -20.70 -11.56
CA LEU A 130 3.08 -19.60 -12.46
C LEU A 130 4.55 -19.19 -12.31
N LEU A 131 5.02 -19.02 -11.07
CA LEU A 131 6.39 -18.58 -10.78
C LEU A 131 7.43 -19.63 -11.23
N VAL A 132 7.17 -20.91 -10.96
CA VAL A 132 8.05 -22.02 -11.37
C VAL A 132 8.09 -22.12 -12.88
N ASP A 133 6.93 -22.16 -13.54
CA ASP A 133 6.83 -22.24 -15.00
C ASP A 133 7.52 -21.06 -15.69
N PHE A 134 7.29 -19.84 -15.23
CA PHE A 134 7.93 -18.65 -15.79
C PHE A 134 9.45 -18.70 -15.65
N ARG A 135 9.94 -19.06 -14.47
CA ARG A 135 11.37 -19.21 -14.20
C ARG A 135 12.01 -20.28 -15.10
N GLU A 136 11.36 -21.42 -15.28
CA GLU A 136 11.87 -22.54 -16.09
C GLU A 136 11.86 -22.20 -17.58
N ARG A 137 10.80 -21.59 -18.09
CA ARG A 137 10.68 -21.17 -19.50
C ARG A 137 11.70 -20.11 -19.90
N HIS A 138 11.98 -19.18 -19.01
CA HIS A 138 12.81 -18.00 -19.35
C HIS A 138 14.22 -18.04 -18.76
N GLY A 139 14.52 -18.95 -17.84
CA GLY A 139 15.84 -19.04 -17.22
C GLY A 139 16.20 -17.84 -16.34
N VAL A 140 15.22 -17.14 -15.78
CA VAL A 140 15.41 -15.93 -14.97
C VAL A 140 15.00 -16.12 -13.51
N GLN A 141 15.59 -15.33 -12.61
CA GLN A 141 15.09 -15.23 -11.24
C GLN A 141 13.80 -14.39 -11.22
N VAL A 142 12.80 -14.80 -10.45
CA VAL A 142 11.56 -14.03 -10.25
C VAL A 142 11.55 -13.44 -8.85
N TYR A 143 11.17 -12.16 -8.75
CA TYR A 143 10.96 -11.43 -7.50
C TYR A 143 9.51 -10.96 -7.38
N LEU A 144 9.04 -10.86 -6.14
CA LEU A 144 7.74 -10.31 -5.75
C LEU A 144 7.94 -9.27 -4.66
N GLU A 145 7.01 -8.29 -4.57
CA GLU A 145 7.03 -7.20 -3.58
C GLU A 145 5.71 -7.13 -2.79
N PRO A 146 5.22 -8.20 -2.17
CA PRO A 146 3.90 -8.24 -1.54
C PRO A 146 3.92 -7.59 -0.14
N GLY A 147 4.26 -6.29 -0.05
CA GLY A 147 4.48 -5.58 1.22
C GLY A 147 3.27 -5.59 2.14
N GLU A 148 2.10 -5.25 1.62
CA GLU A 148 0.85 -5.24 2.36
C GLU A 148 0.47 -6.66 2.86
N ALA A 149 0.66 -7.68 2.04
CA ALA A 149 0.40 -9.06 2.43
C ALA A 149 1.26 -9.53 3.62
N VAL A 150 2.46 -8.98 3.80
CA VAL A 150 3.34 -9.27 4.96
C VAL A 150 2.80 -8.64 6.24
N ALA A 151 2.18 -7.45 6.14
CA ALA A 151 1.66 -6.68 7.27
C ALA A 151 0.14 -6.88 7.50
N TYR A 152 -0.51 -7.71 6.68
CA TYR A 152 -1.95 -7.94 6.75
C TYR A 152 -2.41 -8.41 8.12
N LYS A 153 -3.37 -7.69 8.70
CA LYS A 153 -3.96 -7.93 10.04
C LYS A 153 -2.95 -7.98 11.19
N CYS A 154 -1.79 -7.33 11.08
CA CYS A 154 -0.79 -7.34 12.14
C CYS A 154 -0.93 -6.20 13.15
N GLY A 155 -1.84 -5.24 12.93
CA GLY A 155 -2.05 -4.15 13.87
C GLY A 155 -3.41 -3.47 13.77
N VAL A 156 -3.77 -2.77 14.83
CA VAL A 156 -5.03 -2.06 14.98
C VAL A 156 -4.78 -0.61 15.37
N LEU A 157 -5.75 0.27 15.06
CA LEU A 157 -5.81 1.63 15.61
C LEU A 157 -6.91 1.68 16.67
N VAL A 158 -6.54 2.06 17.89
CA VAL A 158 -7.49 2.26 18.99
C VAL A 158 -7.82 3.74 19.07
N SER A 159 -9.10 4.07 19.07
CA SER A 159 -9.61 5.42 19.12
C SER A 159 -10.68 5.58 20.22
N GLU A 160 -10.76 6.76 20.82
CA GLU A 160 -11.71 7.08 21.88
C GLU A 160 -12.83 7.98 21.36
N VAL A 161 -14.07 7.75 21.81
CA VAL A 161 -15.22 8.60 21.55
C VAL A 161 -15.13 9.83 22.46
N LEU A 162 -14.91 11.01 21.86
CA LEU A 162 -14.75 12.27 22.56
C LEU A 162 -16.07 13.02 22.76
N ASP A 163 -16.98 12.92 21.78
CA ASP A 163 -18.26 13.62 21.83
C ASP A 163 -19.34 12.86 21.06
N LEU A 164 -20.59 13.06 21.45
CA LEU A 164 -21.77 12.51 20.80
C LEU A 164 -22.73 13.65 20.46
N THR A 165 -23.03 13.79 19.17
CA THR A 165 -23.85 14.87 18.64
C THR A 165 -24.99 14.35 17.77
N TRP A 166 -25.83 15.26 17.28
CA TRP A 166 -26.93 14.93 16.40
C TRP A 166 -27.05 15.97 15.28
N ASN A 167 -27.05 15.48 14.03
CA ASN A 167 -27.45 16.27 12.88
C ASN A 167 -28.03 15.33 11.82
N ASN A 168 -29.35 15.24 11.74
CA ASN A 168 -30.15 14.27 10.97
C ASN A 168 -29.90 12.80 11.34
N MET A 169 -28.77 12.48 11.96
CA MET A 169 -28.44 11.18 12.52
C MET A 169 -27.47 11.34 13.70
N PRO A 170 -27.36 10.33 14.59
CA PRO A 170 -26.34 10.34 15.62
C PRO A 170 -24.93 10.42 15.03
N GLN A 171 -24.07 11.20 15.67
CA GLN A 171 -22.66 11.33 15.28
C GLN A 171 -21.79 11.07 16.49
N ALA A 172 -20.64 10.42 16.28
CA ALA A 172 -19.59 10.27 17.28
C ALA A 172 -18.30 10.91 16.78
N ILE A 173 -17.76 11.85 17.55
CA ILE A 173 -16.48 12.50 17.27
C ILE A 173 -15.39 11.73 17.98
N LEU A 174 -14.36 11.35 17.24
CA LEU A 174 -13.28 10.50 17.72
C LEU A 174 -11.99 11.30 17.90
N ASP A 175 -11.07 10.80 18.72
CA ASP A 175 -9.69 11.30 18.81
C ASP A 175 -8.82 10.90 17.61
N THR A 176 -9.34 10.10 16.70
CA THR A 176 -8.74 9.82 15.38
C THR A 176 -9.44 10.61 14.28
N SER A 177 -8.79 10.72 13.12
CA SER A 177 -9.23 11.52 11.99
C SER A 177 -9.01 10.77 10.70
N ALA A 178 -9.99 10.76 9.80
CA ALA A 178 -9.80 10.22 8.45
C ALA A 178 -8.69 10.99 7.73
N THR A 179 -8.68 12.33 7.83
CA THR A 179 -7.67 13.19 7.19
C THR A 179 -6.26 12.95 7.70
N CYS A 180 -6.09 12.77 9.02
CA CYS A 180 -4.78 12.72 9.66
C CYS A 180 -4.23 11.30 9.83
N HIS A 181 -5.10 10.31 10.08
CA HIS A 181 -4.68 8.99 10.53
C HIS A 181 -5.05 7.87 9.58
N MET A 182 -6.03 8.06 8.69
CA MET A 182 -6.46 7.06 7.72
C MET A 182 -6.91 7.72 6.39
N PRO A 183 -6.01 8.47 5.70
CA PRO A 183 -6.39 9.27 4.53
C PRO A 183 -6.95 8.44 3.38
N ASP A 184 -6.62 7.15 3.29
CA ASP A 184 -7.16 6.26 2.27
C ASP A 184 -8.69 6.08 2.36
N VAL A 185 -9.28 6.29 3.54
CA VAL A 185 -10.75 6.35 3.69
C VAL A 185 -11.37 7.44 2.82
N ILE A 186 -10.65 8.56 2.61
CA ILE A 186 -11.07 9.68 1.78
C ILE A 186 -10.56 9.54 0.35
N GLU A 187 -9.29 9.18 0.17
CA GLU A 187 -8.60 9.14 -1.14
C GLU A 187 -9.04 7.93 -1.98
N MET A 188 -9.25 6.79 -1.35
CA MET A 188 -9.74 5.55 -1.96
C MET A 188 -10.89 5.02 -1.13
N PRO A 189 -12.09 5.61 -1.20
CA PRO A 189 -13.16 5.33 -0.26
C PRO A 189 -13.36 3.84 -0.01
N TYR A 190 -12.98 3.42 1.19
CA TYR A 190 -13.24 2.09 1.72
C TYR A 190 -13.77 2.23 3.15
N ARG A 191 -14.45 1.21 3.62
CA ARG A 191 -14.98 1.17 4.98
C ARG A 191 -13.99 0.45 5.88
N ALA A 192 -13.30 1.18 6.76
CA ALA A 192 -12.43 0.60 7.76
C ALA A 192 -13.24 -0.31 8.70
N LEU A 193 -12.79 -1.53 8.96
CA LEU A 193 -13.49 -2.44 9.86
C LEU A 193 -13.27 -2.01 11.31
N ILE A 194 -14.35 -2.06 12.10
CA ILE A 194 -14.31 -1.81 13.54
C ILE A 194 -14.81 -3.06 14.25
N THR A 195 -14.02 -3.56 15.18
CA THR A 195 -14.38 -4.76 15.97
C THR A 195 -15.75 -4.59 16.63
N GLY A 196 -16.65 -5.53 16.37
CA GLY A 196 -17.99 -5.54 16.95
C GLY A 196 -19.00 -4.55 16.34
N SER A 197 -18.63 -3.86 15.25
CA SER A 197 -19.58 -3.05 14.48
C SER A 197 -20.13 -3.80 13.27
N GLY A 198 -21.20 -3.27 12.69
CA GLY A 198 -21.83 -3.75 11.46
C GLY A 198 -22.14 -2.61 10.48
N GLU A 199 -22.74 -2.97 9.35
CA GLU A 199 -23.25 -2.01 8.37
C GLU A 199 -24.41 -1.19 8.95
N PRO A 200 -24.64 0.03 8.45
CA PRO A 200 -25.79 0.84 8.88
C PRO A 200 -27.10 0.05 8.81
N GLY A 201 -27.80 -0.06 9.94
CA GLY A 201 -29.05 -0.82 10.06
C GLY A 201 -28.89 -2.31 10.41
N GLU A 202 -27.68 -2.84 10.44
CA GLU A 202 -27.41 -4.22 10.88
C GLU A 202 -27.61 -4.36 12.41
N PHE A 203 -27.30 -3.31 13.16
CA PHE A 203 -27.53 -3.19 14.59
C PHE A 203 -28.41 -1.99 14.92
N PRO A 204 -29.00 -1.92 16.16
CA PRO A 204 -29.96 -0.88 16.53
C PRO A 204 -29.40 0.55 16.53
N HIS A 205 -28.09 0.73 16.78
CA HIS A 205 -27.50 2.03 17.06
C HIS A 205 -26.52 2.43 15.94
N SER A 206 -26.98 3.23 14.99
CA SER A 206 -26.16 3.72 13.88
C SER A 206 -25.60 5.11 14.17
N TYR A 207 -24.32 5.31 13.87
CA TYR A 207 -23.59 6.55 14.04
C TYR A 207 -22.76 6.87 12.81
N ARG A 208 -22.64 8.16 12.48
CA ARG A 208 -21.57 8.68 11.64
C ARG A 208 -20.36 8.97 12.51
N LEU A 209 -19.21 8.37 12.19
CA LEU A 209 -17.95 8.60 12.88
C LEU A 209 -17.15 9.68 12.15
N GLY A 210 -16.62 10.65 12.87
CA GLY A 210 -15.84 11.76 12.34
C GLY A 210 -14.68 12.14 13.23
N GLY A 211 -13.69 12.83 12.64
CA GLY A 211 -12.54 13.39 13.34
C GLY A 211 -12.75 14.82 13.79
N GLN A 212 -11.66 15.47 14.21
CA GLN A 212 -11.65 16.79 14.82
C GLN A 212 -11.12 17.90 13.90
N THR A 213 -10.73 17.59 12.64
CA THR A 213 -10.13 18.60 11.76
C THR A 213 -11.17 19.57 11.21
N CYS A 214 -10.71 20.69 10.68
CA CYS A 214 -11.60 21.68 10.06
C CYS A 214 -12.16 21.24 8.71
N LEU A 215 -11.70 20.09 8.15
CA LEU A 215 -12.23 19.55 6.91
C LEU A 215 -13.63 18.98 7.18
N ALA A 216 -14.67 19.54 6.53
CA ALA A 216 -16.03 19.00 6.64
C ALA A 216 -16.14 17.51 6.22
N GLY A 217 -15.24 17.05 5.34
CA GLY A 217 -15.12 15.66 4.91
C GLY A 217 -14.25 14.78 5.82
N ASP A 218 -13.87 15.22 7.01
CA ASP A 218 -13.18 14.38 8.00
C ASP A 218 -14.15 13.37 8.63
N VAL A 219 -14.68 12.52 7.77
CA VAL A 219 -15.68 11.49 8.07
C VAL A 219 -15.07 10.13 7.79
N ILE A 220 -15.10 9.25 8.80
CA ILE A 220 -14.57 7.89 8.70
C ILE A 220 -15.59 6.97 8.03
N GLY A 221 -16.87 7.13 8.37
CA GLY A 221 -17.96 6.36 7.78
C GLY A 221 -19.15 6.24 8.70
N ASP A 222 -20.18 5.53 8.22
CA ASP A 222 -21.38 5.22 8.98
C ASP A 222 -21.30 3.76 9.46
N TYR A 223 -21.55 3.54 10.76
CA TYR A 223 -21.42 2.25 11.42
C TYR A 223 -22.60 1.98 12.34
N ALA A 224 -23.01 0.72 12.48
CA ALA A 224 -23.97 0.28 13.44
C ALA A 224 -23.32 -0.51 14.58
N PHE A 225 -23.84 -0.36 15.79
CA PHE A 225 -23.37 -1.02 17.01
C PHE A 225 -24.53 -1.71 17.73
N PRO A 226 -24.27 -2.86 18.39
CA PRO A 226 -25.31 -3.55 19.16
C PRO A 226 -25.80 -2.74 20.37
N GLU A 227 -24.90 -1.94 20.98
CA GLU A 227 -25.19 -1.07 22.12
C GLU A 227 -24.90 0.40 21.75
N PRO A 228 -25.55 1.37 22.43
CA PRO A 228 -25.27 2.78 22.24
C PRO A 228 -23.81 3.11 22.57
N LEU A 229 -23.16 3.95 21.75
CA LEU A 229 -21.84 4.48 22.08
C LEU A 229 -21.91 5.41 23.30
N SER A 230 -20.83 5.45 24.06
CA SER A 230 -20.67 6.35 25.22
C SER A 230 -19.36 7.13 25.14
N LEU A 231 -19.33 8.29 25.83
CA LEU A 231 -18.09 9.09 25.94
C LEU A 231 -17.00 8.27 26.63
N GLY A 232 -15.78 8.36 26.11
CA GLY A 232 -14.63 7.59 26.59
C GLY A 232 -14.59 6.14 26.11
N GLN A 233 -15.61 5.66 25.39
CA GLN A 233 -15.60 4.32 24.81
C GLN A 233 -14.49 4.21 23.76
N ARG A 234 -13.77 3.08 23.76
CA ARG A 234 -12.73 2.81 22.77
C ARG A 234 -13.27 1.96 21.65
N LEU A 235 -12.98 2.39 20.43
CA LEU A 235 -13.25 1.67 19.20
C LEU A 235 -11.93 1.12 18.66
N VAL A 236 -11.95 -0.11 18.13
CA VAL A 236 -10.76 -0.78 17.59
C VAL A 236 -10.95 -0.93 16.10
N PHE A 237 -10.21 -0.14 15.33
CA PHE A 237 -10.13 -0.24 13.88
C PHE A 237 -9.14 -1.33 13.50
N GLU A 238 -9.57 -2.29 12.70
CA GLU A 238 -8.78 -3.43 12.29
C GLU A 238 -7.86 -3.09 11.11
N ASP A 239 -6.74 -3.82 11.01
CA ASP A 239 -5.84 -3.79 9.85
C ASP A 239 -5.23 -2.42 9.54
N MET A 240 -4.72 -1.73 10.59
CA MET A 240 -4.24 -0.35 10.52
C MET A 240 -2.72 -0.19 10.62
N ALA A 241 -1.92 -1.23 10.32
CA ALA A 241 -0.49 -1.23 10.61
C ALA A 241 0.44 -0.94 9.42
N TYR A 242 -0.06 -0.76 8.20
CA TYR A 242 0.80 -0.50 7.04
C TYR A 242 0.57 0.91 6.45
N TYR A 243 -0.23 1.08 5.40
CA TYR A 243 -0.44 2.40 4.79
C TYR A 243 -1.02 3.42 5.77
N THR A 244 -1.95 3.02 6.63
CA THR A 244 -2.53 3.89 7.65
C THR A 244 -1.47 4.50 8.56
N MET A 245 -0.50 3.71 9.05
CA MET A 245 0.57 4.23 9.90
C MET A 245 1.52 5.19 9.18
N VAL A 246 1.87 4.92 7.91
CA VAL A 246 2.90 5.69 7.20
C VAL A 246 2.36 6.91 6.45
N LYS A 247 1.05 6.98 6.21
CA LYS A 247 0.39 8.13 5.58
C LYS A 247 -0.11 9.18 6.57
N THR A 248 0.17 9.03 7.86
CA THR A 248 -0.30 9.95 8.91
C THR A 248 0.24 11.37 8.72
N SER A 249 -0.56 12.34 9.12
CA SER A 249 -0.20 13.75 9.15
C SER A 249 -0.62 14.41 10.47
N THR A 250 -0.12 15.63 10.70
CA THR A 250 -0.47 16.45 11.86
C THR A 250 -1.30 17.68 11.44
N PHE A 251 -2.12 17.55 10.40
CA PHE A 251 -2.98 18.62 9.94
C PHE A 251 -3.86 19.15 11.09
N ASN A 252 -4.04 20.47 11.17
CA ASN A 252 -4.69 21.18 12.28
C ASN A 252 -4.09 20.95 13.68
N GLY A 253 -2.85 20.43 13.77
CA GLY A 253 -2.23 20.12 15.06
C GLY A 253 -2.77 18.83 15.71
N ILE A 254 -3.49 18.01 14.99
CA ILE A 254 -3.93 16.70 15.47
C ILE A 254 -2.69 15.84 15.77
N ASN A 255 -2.69 15.26 16.98
CA ASN A 255 -1.55 14.47 17.43
C ASN A 255 -1.50 13.11 16.72
N LEU A 256 -0.28 12.64 16.43
CA LEU A 256 -0.12 11.30 15.86
C LEU A 256 -0.46 10.21 16.89
N PRO A 257 -1.05 9.08 16.47
CA PRO A 257 -1.29 7.93 17.34
C PRO A 257 0.03 7.39 17.89
N SER A 258 0.09 7.09 19.19
CA SER A 258 1.22 6.40 19.80
C SER A 258 1.42 5.02 19.18
N ILE A 259 2.67 4.59 19.03
CA ILE A 259 2.99 3.24 18.53
C ILE A 259 3.26 2.34 19.72
N ALA A 260 2.57 1.22 19.78
CA ALA A 260 2.75 0.21 20.82
C ALA A 260 2.81 -1.20 20.21
N ILE A 261 3.45 -2.11 20.94
CA ILE A 261 3.44 -3.54 20.64
C ILE A 261 2.69 -4.23 21.76
N TRP A 262 1.68 -5.00 21.40
CA TRP A 262 0.92 -5.83 22.32
C TRP A 262 1.25 -7.30 22.10
N ASN A 263 1.58 -7.99 23.18
CA ASN A 263 1.78 -9.43 23.17
C ASN A 263 0.51 -10.13 23.67
N SER A 264 -0.25 -10.71 22.76
CA SER A 264 -1.52 -11.38 23.07
C SER A 264 -1.38 -12.62 23.98
N ARG A 265 -0.17 -13.18 24.15
CA ARG A 265 0.07 -14.34 25.02
C ARG A 265 0.30 -13.94 26.48
N THR A 266 0.96 -12.80 26.69
CA THR A 266 1.32 -12.31 28.04
C THR A 266 0.48 -11.14 28.48
N ASP A 267 -0.37 -10.62 27.58
CA ASP A 267 -1.15 -9.37 27.76
C ASP A 267 -0.27 -8.14 28.07
N GLU A 268 0.99 -8.19 27.68
CA GLU A 268 1.93 -7.10 27.87
C GLU A 268 1.79 -6.06 26.75
N LEU A 269 1.59 -4.80 27.11
CA LEU A 269 1.59 -3.67 26.22
C LEU A 269 2.87 -2.83 26.40
N ARG A 270 3.70 -2.75 25.37
CA ARG A 270 4.91 -1.92 25.36
C ARG A 270 4.74 -0.74 24.40
N VAL A 271 4.71 0.47 24.93
CA VAL A 271 4.72 1.69 24.11
C VAL A 271 6.13 1.86 23.52
N VAL A 272 6.21 1.86 22.19
CA VAL A 272 7.46 2.03 21.43
C VAL A 272 7.75 3.50 21.20
N ARG A 273 6.72 4.28 20.86
CA ARG A 273 6.85 5.71 20.59
C ARG A 273 5.59 6.47 21.02
N ARG A 274 5.80 7.61 21.64
CA ARG A 274 4.77 8.63 21.90
C ARG A 274 5.08 9.84 21.03
N PHE A 275 4.04 10.47 20.54
CA PHE A 275 4.12 11.73 19.80
C PHE A 275 3.49 12.85 20.64
N GLY A 276 3.93 14.07 20.40
CA GLY A 276 3.44 15.24 21.12
C GLY A 276 3.61 16.53 20.31
N TYR A 277 3.43 17.67 20.98
CA TYR A 277 3.48 18.98 20.35
C TYR A 277 4.79 19.23 19.58
N GLU A 278 5.92 18.70 20.03
CA GLU A 278 7.21 18.87 19.38
C GLU A 278 7.26 18.25 17.97
N ASP A 279 6.56 17.11 17.76
CA ASP A 279 6.45 16.47 16.45
C ASP A 279 5.70 17.37 15.44
N PHE A 280 4.72 18.13 15.91
CA PHE A 280 4.02 19.14 15.11
C PHE A 280 4.89 20.40 14.89
N ARG A 281 5.42 20.98 15.96
CA ARG A 281 6.21 22.22 15.93
C ARG A 281 7.44 22.11 15.04
N SER A 282 8.19 21.02 15.15
CA SER A 282 9.43 20.80 14.38
C SER A 282 9.22 20.71 12.87
N ARG A 283 7.99 20.58 12.39
CA ARG A 283 7.66 20.62 10.96
C ARG A 283 7.41 22.03 10.43
N LEU A 284 7.18 23.00 11.30
CA LEU A 284 6.76 24.36 10.95
C LEU A 284 7.85 25.40 11.14
N SER A 285 8.92 25.05 11.83
CA SER A 285 10.00 26.01 12.19
C SER A 285 11.39 25.40 12.04
#